data_8d1b776a3c1a48c130a4e8136f7087c1
#
_entry.id   8d1b776a3c1a48c130a4e8136f7087c1
#
_cell.length_a   1.000
_cell.length_b   1.000
_cell.length_c   1.000
_cell.angle_alpha   90.00
_cell.angle_beta   90.00
_cell.angle_gamma   90.00
#
_symmetry.space_group_name_H-M   'P 1'
#
loop_
_entity.id
_entity.type
_entity.pdbx_description
1 polymer ?
#
loop_
_entity_poly.entity_id
_entity_poly.type
_entity_poly.pdbx_seq_one_letter_code
_entity_poly.pdbx_strand_id
1 'polypeptide(L)'
;MWTLDELLERVSAALTAEYSGAPNGRVRDVPDRRAVRWYATTGLVDRPSAMRGRTALYEKRHLLQLVAVKRLQSEGRALAEIQAELAGATDTTLAAIARVPDQLLRSGETPPPEAVRPRFWAEPVAAPVKSPEAPAVPLNGVALGGGAVLLVPGTPTAADVADIAAAARPLLDLLAARGLLNERESS
;
A
#
# COMPACT_ATOMS: atom_id res chain seq x y z
N MET A 1 -6.13 -10.99 -21.27
CA MET A 1 -7.10 -10.19 -20.49
C MET A 1 -7.02 -10.61 -19.03
N TRP A 2 -7.10 -9.65 -18.10
CA TRP A 2 -6.93 -9.82 -16.66
C TRP A 2 -8.15 -9.33 -15.91
N THR A 3 -8.43 -9.92 -14.77
CA THR A 3 -9.36 -9.36 -13.77
C THR A 3 -8.74 -8.10 -13.13
N LEU A 4 -9.53 -7.33 -12.40
CA LEU A 4 -9.03 -6.15 -11.69
C LEU A 4 -7.93 -6.50 -10.67
N ASP A 5 -8.03 -7.65 -10.01
CA ASP A 5 -7.05 -8.10 -9.03
C ASP A 5 -5.72 -8.48 -9.69
N GLU A 6 -5.77 -9.28 -10.76
CA GLU A 6 -4.59 -9.61 -11.56
C GLU A 6 -3.92 -8.37 -12.16
N LEU A 7 -4.71 -7.37 -12.57
CA LEU A 7 -4.19 -6.09 -13.04
C LEU A 7 -3.44 -5.35 -11.92
N LEU A 8 -4.02 -5.26 -10.72
CA LEU A 8 -3.40 -4.60 -9.58
C LEU A 8 -2.11 -5.28 -9.12
N GLU A 9 -2.07 -6.61 -9.13
CA GLU A 9 -0.85 -7.38 -8.84
C GLU A 9 0.27 -7.03 -9.83
N ARG A 10 -0.05 -6.96 -11.13
CA ARG A 10 0.90 -6.57 -12.18
C ARG A 10 1.37 -5.12 -12.06
N VAL A 11 0.46 -4.20 -11.73
CA VAL A 11 0.79 -2.80 -11.44
C VAL A 11 1.74 -2.72 -10.25
N SER A 12 1.46 -3.45 -9.18
CA SER A 12 2.33 -3.51 -8.00
C SER A 12 3.73 -4.03 -8.36
N ALA A 13 3.82 -5.13 -9.11
CA ALA A 13 5.08 -5.70 -9.56
C ALA A 13 5.88 -4.71 -10.45
N ALA A 14 5.20 -4.04 -11.39
CA ALA A 14 5.83 -3.06 -12.27
C ALA A 14 6.36 -1.83 -11.52
N LEU A 15 5.62 -1.36 -10.52
CA LEU A 15 6.04 -0.22 -9.69
C LEU A 15 7.17 -0.60 -8.72
N THR A 16 7.19 -1.81 -8.19
CA THR A 16 8.25 -2.26 -7.27
C THR A 16 9.62 -2.32 -7.96
N ALA A 17 9.66 -2.56 -9.27
CA ALA A 17 10.91 -2.73 -10.00
C ALA A 17 11.73 -1.42 -10.13
N GLU A 18 11.10 -0.26 -10.34
CA GLU A 18 11.80 1.00 -10.65
C GLU A 18 11.11 2.27 -10.14
N TYR A 19 10.12 2.15 -9.25
CA TYR A 19 9.35 3.30 -8.80
C TYR A 19 9.91 3.90 -7.51
N SER A 20 10.23 5.19 -7.54
CA SER A 20 10.79 5.92 -6.40
C SER A 20 9.76 6.46 -5.41
N GLY A 21 8.46 6.16 -5.62
CA GLY A 21 7.38 6.63 -4.77
C GLY A 21 6.84 8.02 -5.15
N ALA A 22 5.68 8.38 -4.58
CA ALA A 22 5.09 9.69 -4.79
C ALA A 22 5.72 10.74 -3.85
N PRO A 23 5.98 11.98 -4.33
CA PRO A 23 6.65 13.02 -3.55
C PRO A 23 5.83 13.51 -2.35
N ASN A 24 4.53 13.22 -2.32
CA ASN A 24 3.67 13.54 -1.19
C ASN A 24 3.04 12.26 -0.63
N GLY A 25 3.10 12.07 0.70
CA GLY A 25 2.57 10.89 1.38
C GLY A 25 1.03 10.74 1.36
N ARG A 26 0.31 11.60 0.64
CA ARG A 26 -1.14 11.51 0.45
C ARG A 26 -1.52 10.62 -0.73
N VAL A 27 -0.61 10.37 -1.64
CA VAL A 27 -0.82 9.51 -2.81
C VAL A 27 -0.29 8.12 -2.49
N ARG A 28 -1.17 7.10 -2.52
CA ARG A 28 -0.75 5.71 -2.35
C ARG A 28 0.14 5.30 -3.52
N ASP A 29 1.23 4.63 -3.26
CA ASP A 29 2.16 4.16 -4.29
C ASP A 29 1.48 3.20 -5.25
N VAL A 30 0.75 2.21 -4.74
CA VAL A 30 -0.04 1.29 -5.56
C VAL A 30 -1.51 1.69 -5.52
N PRO A 31 -2.19 1.84 -6.69
CA PRO A 31 -3.61 2.17 -6.72
C PRO A 31 -4.45 1.01 -6.17
N ASP A 32 -5.48 1.33 -5.41
CA ASP A 32 -6.50 0.37 -4.99
C ASP A 32 -7.63 0.25 -6.03
N ARG A 33 -8.55 -0.70 -5.82
CA ARG A 33 -9.71 -0.92 -6.71
C ARG A 33 -10.56 0.34 -6.90
N ARG A 34 -10.67 1.17 -5.85
CA ARG A 34 -11.45 2.41 -5.89
C ARG A 34 -10.75 3.46 -6.74
N ALA A 35 -9.43 3.58 -6.59
CA ALA A 35 -8.61 4.49 -7.39
C ALA A 35 -8.68 4.13 -8.90
N VAL A 36 -8.60 2.86 -9.26
CA VAL A 36 -8.72 2.43 -10.67
C VAL A 36 -10.07 2.80 -11.25
N ARG A 37 -11.17 2.58 -10.51
CA ARG A 37 -12.52 2.98 -10.96
C ARG A 37 -12.63 4.49 -11.13
N TRP A 38 -12.04 5.25 -10.22
CA TRP A 38 -12.02 6.70 -10.30
C TRP A 38 -11.20 7.18 -11.51
N TYR A 39 -10.03 6.60 -11.76
CA TYR A 39 -9.23 6.90 -12.95
C TYR A 39 -9.99 6.61 -14.25
N ALA A 40 -10.74 5.51 -14.30
CA ALA A 40 -11.58 5.20 -15.45
C ALA A 40 -12.76 6.21 -15.61
N THR A 41 -13.33 6.70 -14.51
CA THR A 41 -14.39 7.70 -14.54
C THR A 41 -13.88 9.08 -14.98
N THR A 42 -12.67 9.43 -14.59
CA THR A 42 -12.02 10.71 -14.94
C THR A 42 -11.33 10.67 -16.30
N GLY A 43 -11.28 9.52 -16.98
CA GLY A 43 -10.64 9.39 -18.29
C GLY A 43 -9.10 9.32 -18.24
N LEU A 44 -8.50 9.10 -17.07
CA LEU A 44 -7.07 8.85 -16.91
C LEU A 44 -6.67 7.44 -17.35
N VAL A 45 -7.61 6.50 -17.27
CA VAL A 45 -7.48 5.11 -17.67
C VAL A 45 -8.71 4.73 -18.48
N ASP A 46 -8.56 3.93 -19.50
CA ASP A 46 -9.65 3.44 -20.32
C ASP A 46 -10.63 2.59 -19.49
N ARG A 47 -11.86 2.49 -19.97
CA ARG A 47 -12.86 1.56 -19.40
C ARG A 47 -12.42 0.12 -19.64
N PRO A 48 -12.88 -0.85 -18.81
CA PRO A 48 -12.60 -2.27 -19.06
C PRO A 48 -12.91 -2.67 -20.49
N SER A 49 -12.01 -3.47 -21.10
CA SER A 49 -12.17 -3.90 -22.52
C SER A 49 -13.33 -4.87 -22.70
N ALA A 50 -13.67 -5.65 -21.68
CA ALA A 50 -14.74 -6.64 -21.72
C ALA A 50 -15.33 -6.93 -20.35
N MET A 51 -16.47 -7.62 -20.34
CA MET A 51 -17.11 -8.15 -19.15
C MET A 51 -17.28 -9.66 -19.27
N ARG A 52 -16.89 -10.40 -18.23
CA ARG A 52 -17.19 -11.82 -18.09
C ARG A 52 -18.20 -12.00 -16.96
N GLY A 53 -19.49 -12.07 -17.29
CA GLY A 53 -20.55 -11.98 -16.29
C GLY A 53 -20.51 -10.64 -15.57
N ARG A 54 -20.20 -10.65 -14.27
CA ARG A 54 -20.05 -9.44 -13.44
C ARG A 54 -18.60 -8.97 -13.27
N THR A 55 -17.64 -9.67 -13.88
CA THR A 55 -16.22 -9.38 -13.74
C THR A 55 -15.74 -8.55 -14.91
N ALA A 56 -15.19 -7.39 -14.63
CA ALA A 56 -14.54 -6.53 -15.61
C ALA A 56 -13.19 -7.12 -16.01
N LEU A 57 -12.89 -7.08 -17.32
CA LEU A 57 -11.64 -7.58 -17.89
C LEU A 57 -10.82 -6.42 -18.46
N TYR A 58 -9.53 -6.48 -18.20
CA TYR A 58 -8.55 -5.46 -18.54
C TYR A 58 -7.45 -6.05 -19.43
N GLU A 59 -6.78 -5.19 -20.17
CA GLU A 59 -5.72 -5.55 -21.12
C GLU A 59 -4.40 -4.84 -20.80
N LYS A 60 -3.38 -5.14 -21.57
CA LYS A 60 -2.04 -4.54 -21.51
C LYS A 60 -2.09 -3.00 -21.43
N ARG A 61 -2.97 -2.37 -22.22
CA ARG A 61 -3.11 -0.92 -22.26
C ARG A 61 -3.47 -0.33 -20.88
N HIS A 62 -4.37 -0.95 -20.13
CA HIS A 62 -4.74 -0.50 -18.78
C HIS A 62 -3.58 -0.59 -17.80
N LEU A 63 -2.75 -1.64 -17.90
CA LEU A 63 -1.53 -1.75 -17.10
C LEU A 63 -0.57 -0.60 -17.40
N LEU A 64 -0.33 -0.33 -18.69
CA LEU A 64 0.53 0.77 -19.11
C LEU A 64 0.00 2.13 -18.62
N GLN A 65 -1.30 2.38 -18.75
CA GLN A 65 -1.94 3.61 -18.28
C GLN A 65 -1.79 3.80 -16.76
N LEU A 66 -2.08 2.76 -15.97
CA LEU A 66 -1.97 2.83 -14.51
C LEU A 66 -0.54 3.10 -14.05
N VAL A 67 0.43 2.42 -14.63
CA VAL A 67 1.85 2.63 -14.29
C VAL A 67 2.32 4.02 -14.75
N ALA A 68 1.93 4.47 -15.95
CA ALA A 68 2.25 5.81 -16.44
C ALA A 68 1.70 6.90 -15.53
N VAL A 69 0.42 6.81 -15.12
CA VAL A 69 -0.19 7.74 -14.17
C VAL A 69 0.64 7.82 -12.89
N LYS A 70 1.06 6.68 -12.33
CA LYS A 70 1.82 6.63 -11.09
C LYS A 70 3.23 7.20 -11.23
N ARG A 71 3.89 6.96 -12.35
CA ARG A 71 5.21 7.55 -12.63
C ARG A 71 5.14 9.06 -12.77
N LEU A 72 4.20 9.57 -13.54
CA LEU A 72 4.02 11.02 -13.70
C LEU A 72 3.62 11.70 -12.38
N GLN A 73 2.85 11.02 -11.52
CA GLN A 73 2.60 11.49 -10.15
C GLN A 73 3.86 11.53 -9.29
N SER A 74 4.78 10.55 -9.44
CA SER A 74 6.06 10.57 -8.72
C SER A 74 6.98 11.69 -9.18
N GLU A 75 6.82 12.17 -10.40
CA GLU A 75 7.49 13.35 -10.94
C GLU A 75 6.86 14.69 -10.47
N GLY A 76 5.80 14.59 -9.64
CA GLY A 76 5.11 15.76 -9.08
C GLY A 76 4.07 16.40 -9.99
N ARG A 77 3.70 15.75 -11.09
CA ARG A 77 2.72 16.29 -12.04
C ARG A 77 1.30 16.24 -11.47
N ALA A 78 0.51 17.26 -11.79
CA ALA A 78 -0.90 17.29 -11.43
C ALA A 78 -1.73 16.33 -12.29
N LEU A 79 -2.80 15.76 -11.72
CA LEU A 79 -3.66 14.81 -12.44
C LEU A 79 -4.27 15.38 -13.74
N ALA A 80 -4.57 16.68 -13.77
CA ALA A 80 -5.08 17.35 -14.98
C ALA A 80 -4.03 17.37 -16.10
N GLU A 81 -2.76 17.60 -15.78
CA GLU A 81 -1.64 17.57 -16.71
C GLU A 81 -1.41 16.16 -17.24
N ILE A 82 -1.45 15.18 -16.33
CA ILE A 82 -1.32 13.75 -16.67
C ILE A 82 -2.45 13.35 -17.62
N GLN A 83 -3.69 13.75 -17.33
CA GLN A 83 -4.82 13.47 -18.19
C GLN A 83 -4.64 14.05 -19.59
N ALA A 84 -4.19 15.31 -19.70
CA ALA A 84 -3.94 15.96 -20.99
C ALA A 84 -2.83 15.23 -21.78
N GLU A 85 -1.78 14.76 -21.12
CA GLU A 85 -0.67 14.05 -21.74
C GLU A 85 -1.04 12.63 -22.19
N LEU A 86 -1.83 11.93 -21.38
CA LEU A 86 -2.25 10.56 -21.69
C LEU A 86 -3.49 10.51 -22.60
N ALA A 87 -4.18 11.63 -22.80
CA ALA A 87 -5.33 11.72 -23.71
C ALA A 87 -4.90 11.41 -25.14
N GLY A 88 -5.40 10.28 -25.68
CA GLY A 88 -5.04 9.83 -27.04
C GLY A 88 -3.64 9.23 -27.17
N ALA A 89 -2.90 9.01 -26.07
CA ALA A 89 -1.59 8.38 -26.12
C ALA A 89 -1.66 6.98 -26.71
N THR A 90 -0.73 6.69 -27.63
CA THR A 90 -0.58 5.36 -28.22
C THR A 90 0.03 4.37 -27.21
N ASP A 91 -0.13 3.07 -27.45
CA ASP A 91 0.49 2.05 -26.61
C ASP A 91 2.02 2.18 -26.56
N THR A 92 2.63 2.63 -27.65
CA THR A 92 4.07 2.91 -27.70
C THR A 92 4.45 4.06 -26.77
N THR A 93 3.68 5.16 -26.78
CA THR A 93 3.90 6.29 -25.89
C THR A 93 3.70 5.89 -24.42
N LEU A 94 2.62 5.16 -24.14
CA LEU A 94 2.36 4.64 -22.80
C LEU A 94 3.47 3.71 -22.31
N ALA A 95 3.99 2.82 -23.19
CA ALA A 95 5.09 1.92 -22.84
C ALA A 95 6.38 2.68 -22.53
N ALA A 96 6.67 3.75 -23.29
CA ALA A 96 7.85 4.59 -23.04
C ALA A 96 7.78 5.32 -21.68
N ILE A 97 6.60 5.79 -21.28
CA ILE A 97 6.38 6.43 -19.98
C ILE A 97 6.35 5.40 -18.87
N ALA A 98 5.59 4.32 -19.04
CA ALA A 98 5.37 3.31 -18.02
C ALA A 98 6.61 2.45 -17.73
N ARG A 99 7.46 2.20 -18.74
CA ARG A 99 8.67 1.35 -18.65
C ARG A 99 8.41 0.01 -17.97
N VAL A 100 7.27 -0.60 -18.29
CA VAL A 100 6.88 -1.90 -17.73
C VAL A 100 7.71 -3.01 -18.38
N PRO A 101 8.32 -3.91 -17.60
CA PRO A 101 9.02 -5.08 -18.15
C PRO A 101 8.11 -5.94 -19.01
N ASP A 102 8.62 -6.42 -20.17
CA ASP A 102 7.85 -7.20 -21.15
C ASP A 102 7.20 -8.46 -20.57
N GLN A 103 7.82 -9.05 -19.55
CA GLN A 103 7.30 -10.23 -18.84
C GLN A 103 5.91 -9.96 -18.20
N LEU A 104 5.70 -8.75 -17.67
CA LEU A 104 4.43 -8.35 -17.04
C LEU A 104 3.35 -8.00 -18.08
N LEU A 105 3.75 -7.74 -19.34
CA LEU A 105 2.85 -7.42 -20.43
C LEU A 105 2.26 -8.65 -21.13
N ARG A 106 2.83 -9.83 -20.90
CA ARG A 106 2.37 -11.09 -21.51
C ARG A 106 1.08 -11.56 -20.84
N SER A 107 0.04 -11.75 -21.64
CA SER A 107 -1.20 -12.38 -21.18
C SER A 107 -0.99 -13.89 -21.15
N GLY A 108 -0.96 -14.51 -19.98
CA GLY A 108 -0.90 -15.97 -19.85
C GLY A 108 0.13 -16.51 -18.87
N GLU A 109 1.18 -15.78 -18.55
CA GLU A 109 2.04 -16.17 -17.44
C GLU A 109 1.66 -15.34 -16.22
N THR A 110 0.84 -15.91 -15.36
CA THR A 110 0.79 -15.51 -13.97
C THR A 110 2.22 -15.65 -13.45
N PRO A 111 2.86 -14.58 -12.93
CA PRO A 111 4.12 -14.75 -12.22
C PRO A 111 3.88 -15.83 -11.15
N PRO A 112 4.86 -16.72 -10.90
CA PRO A 112 4.70 -17.70 -9.84
C PRO A 112 4.31 -16.94 -8.57
N PRO A 113 3.36 -17.46 -7.78
CA PRO A 113 2.87 -16.77 -6.60
C PRO A 113 4.00 -16.70 -5.57
N GLU A 114 4.77 -15.62 -5.61
CA GLU A 114 5.51 -15.21 -4.43
C GLU A 114 4.46 -14.71 -3.44
N ALA A 115 4.19 -15.56 -2.47
CA ALA A 115 3.30 -15.36 -1.34
C ALA A 115 1.86 -14.95 -1.73
N VAL A 116 1.08 -15.91 -2.18
CA VAL A 116 -0.38 -15.88 -2.04
C VAL A 116 -0.67 -15.62 -0.56
N ARG A 117 -1.10 -14.41 -0.23
CA ARG A 117 -1.73 -14.19 1.07
C ARG A 117 -2.98 -15.06 1.09
N PRO A 118 -3.10 -16.04 1.98
CA PRO A 118 -4.26 -16.91 2.04
C PRO A 118 -5.51 -16.04 2.14
N ARG A 119 -6.53 -16.39 1.38
CA ARG A 119 -7.88 -15.82 1.54
C ARG A 119 -8.44 -16.35 2.85
N PHE A 120 -8.11 -15.69 3.90
CA PHE A 120 -8.42 -16.02 5.29
C PHE A 120 -9.89 -16.45 5.55
N TRP A 121 -10.85 -16.04 4.70
CA TRP A 121 -12.27 -16.40 4.84
C TRP A 121 -12.73 -17.59 3.98
N ALA A 122 -11.86 -18.18 3.16
CA ALA A 122 -12.24 -19.22 2.17
C ALA A 122 -11.73 -20.62 2.52
N GLU A 123 -10.99 -20.78 3.60
CA GLU A 123 -10.55 -22.11 4.07
C GLU A 123 -11.45 -22.61 5.20
N PRO A 124 -11.99 -23.86 5.09
CA PRO A 124 -12.48 -24.55 6.27
C PRO A 124 -11.29 -24.74 7.22
N VAL A 125 -11.51 -24.46 8.51
CA VAL A 125 -10.52 -24.58 9.59
C VAL A 125 -9.90 -25.97 9.59
N ALA A 126 -8.79 -26.15 8.86
CA ALA A 126 -7.92 -27.30 8.99
C ALA A 126 -6.86 -26.97 10.04
N ALA A 127 -6.56 -27.97 10.87
CA ALA A 127 -5.68 -27.89 12.03
C ALA A 127 -4.33 -27.19 11.77
N PRO A 128 -3.71 -26.55 12.78
CA PRO A 128 -2.59 -25.65 12.62
C PRO A 128 -1.35 -26.38 12.06
N VAL A 129 -0.98 -26.06 10.83
CA VAL A 129 0.34 -26.41 10.28
C VAL A 129 1.32 -25.39 10.82
N LYS A 130 2.30 -25.83 11.62
CA LYS A 130 3.39 -25.03 12.13
C LYS A 130 4.17 -24.41 10.98
N SER A 131 3.99 -23.10 10.75
CA SER A 131 4.94 -22.29 9.99
C SER A 131 6.26 -22.18 10.75
N PRO A 132 7.44 -22.11 10.11
CA PRO A 132 8.68 -21.81 10.81
C PRO A 132 8.55 -20.40 11.40
N GLU A 133 8.47 -20.39 12.70
CA GLU A 133 8.35 -19.24 13.57
C GLU A 133 9.60 -18.36 13.43
N ALA A 134 9.47 -17.21 12.76
CA ALA A 134 10.37 -16.11 13.07
C ALA A 134 10.21 -15.82 14.56
N PRO A 135 11.29 -15.69 15.35
CA PRO A 135 11.19 -15.51 16.77
C PRO A 135 10.35 -14.28 17.07
N ALA A 136 9.13 -14.52 17.58
CA ALA A 136 8.29 -13.43 18.07
C ALA A 136 9.01 -12.82 19.28
N VAL A 137 9.53 -11.60 19.11
CA VAL A 137 10.08 -10.84 20.23
C VAL A 137 8.89 -10.33 21.03
N PRO A 138 8.71 -10.78 22.27
CA PRO A 138 7.63 -10.27 23.13
C PRO A 138 7.85 -8.79 23.39
N LEU A 139 6.82 -7.97 23.12
CA LEU A 139 6.82 -6.55 23.43
C LEU A 139 6.04 -6.34 24.71
N ASN A 140 6.65 -5.64 25.68
CA ASN A 140 6.01 -5.25 26.93
C ASN A 140 5.66 -3.77 26.90
N GLY A 141 4.45 -3.43 27.37
CA GLY A 141 3.99 -2.04 27.45
C GLY A 141 4.40 -1.39 28.76
N VAL A 142 5.08 -0.27 28.70
CA VAL A 142 5.37 0.62 29.86
C VAL A 142 4.43 1.80 29.80
N ALA A 143 3.55 1.95 30.79
CA ALA A 143 2.65 3.09 30.90
C ALA A 143 3.45 4.34 31.34
N LEU A 144 3.36 5.41 30.55
CA LEU A 144 4.10 6.66 30.78
C LEU A 144 3.26 7.78 31.42
N GLY A 145 1.95 7.54 31.60
CA GLY A 145 0.99 8.55 32.03
C GLY A 145 0.26 9.25 30.88
N GLY A 146 -0.86 9.92 31.17
CA GLY A 146 -1.68 10.58 30.15
C GLY A 146 -2.24 9.67 29.06
N GLY A 147 -2.33 8.36 29.31
CA GLY A 147 -2.76 7.35 28.31
C GLY A 147 -1.68 6.95 27.31
N ALA A 148 -0.43 7.43 27.45
CA ALA A 148 0.68 7.04 26.59
C ALA A 148 1.30 5.71 27.06
N VAL A 149 1.61 4.81 26.13
CA VAL A 149 2.26 3.53 26.36
C VAL A 149 3.46 3.39 25.45
N LEU A 150 4.63 3.08 26.02
CA LEU A 150 5.83 2.73 25.26
C LEU A 150 5.94 1.21 25.17
N LEU A 151 6.11 0.67 23.97
CA LEU A 151 6.37 -0.76 23.75
C LEU A 151 7.89 -1.00 23.67
N VAL A 152 8.39 -1.87 24.54
CA VAL A 152 9.81 -2.24 24.59
C VAL A 152 10.00 -3.73 24.35
N PRO A 153 11.03 -4.17 23.63
CA PRO A 153 11.39 -5.58 23.53
C PRO A 153 12.02 -6.05 24.85
N GLY A 154 11.52 -7.15 25.40
CA GLY A 154 11.99 -7.69 26.67
C GLY A 154 11.11 -7.27 27.85
N THR A 155 11.51 -7.72 29.06
CA THR A 155 10.76 -7.45 30.31
C THR A 155 11.49 -6.37 31.11
N PRO A 156 11.00 -5.12 31.11
CA PRO A 156 11.62 -4.04 31.87
C PRO A 156 11.47 -4.29 33.38
N THR A 157 12.52 -4.00 34.15
CA THR A 157 12.48 -4.02 35.62
C THR A 157 11.77 -2.78 36.16
N ALA A 158 11.43 -2.76 37.42
CA ALA A 158 10.83 -1.60 38.06
C ALA A 158 11.74 -0.34 37.97
N ALA A 159 13.07 -0.52 38.03
CA ALA A 159 14.04 0.56 37.85
C ALA A 159 14.02 1.08 36.42
N ASP A 160 14.01 0.19 35.40
CA ASP A 160 13.94 0.58 33.99
C ASP A 160 12.65 1.37 33.68
N VAL A 161 11.51 0.97 34.27
CA VAL A 161 10.23 1.68 34.15
C VAL A 161 10.33 3.10 34.67
N ALA A 162 10.98 3.29 35.85
CA ALA A 162 11.17 4.60 36.45
C ALA A 162 12.07 5.51 35.60
N ASP A 163 13.17 4.95 35.08
CA ASP A 163 14.12 5.68 34.25
C ASP A 163 13.50 6.04 32.87
N ILE A 164 12.76 5.12 32.25
CA ILE A 164 12.01 5.37 31.02
C ILE A 164 10.96 6.47 31.24
N ALA A 165 10.19 6.40 32.30
CA ALA A 165 9.19 7.41 32.62
C ALA A 165 9.81 8.80 32.85
N ALA A 166 10.97 8.87 33.52
CA ALA A 166 11.71 10.12 33.73
C ALA A 166 12.23 10.67 32.38
N ALA A 167 12.81 9.85 31.55
CA ALA A 167 13.34 10.25 30.24
C ALA A 167 12.23 10.66 29.23
N ALA A 168 11.02 10.10 29.38
CA ALA A 168 9.89 10.40 28.53
C ALA A 168 9.18 11.73 28.86
N ARG A 169 9.45 12.38 29.98
CA ARG A 169 8.77 13.62 30.37
C ARG A 169 8.73 14.71 29.30
N PRO A 170 9.84 15.07 28.63
CA PRO A 170 9.81 16.09 27.58
C PRO A 170 8.88 15.75 26.43
N LEU A 171 8.79 14.45 26.08
CA LEU A 171 7.87 13.97 25.05
C LEU A 171 6.42 14.07 25.50
N LEU A 172 6.11 13.70 26.74
CA LEU A 172 4.76 13.81 27.30
C LEU A 172 4.31 15.27 27.37
N ASP A 173 5.18 16.19 27.76
CA ASP A 173 4.89 17.63 27.76
C ASP A 173 4.57 18.16 26.38
N LEU A 174 5.32 17.70 25.35
CA LEU A 174 5.06 18.03 23.95
C LEU A 174 3.72 17.48 23.47
N LEU A 175 3.40 16.24 23.82
CA LEU A 175 2.14 15.58 23.44
C LEU A 175 0.94 16.25 24.14
N ALA A 176 1.09 16.62 25.40
CA ALA A 176 0.08 17.37 26.14
C ALA A 176 -0.18 18.74 25.50
N ALA A 177 0.88 19.49 25.19
CA ALA A 177 0.78 20.78 24.51
C ALA A 177 0.09 20.72 23.16
N ARG A 178 0.12 19.55 22.52
CA ARG A 178 -0.57 19.29 21.24
C ARG A 178 -1.94 18.63 21.38
N GLY A 179 -2.43 18.41 22.60
CA GLY A 179 -3.73 17.77 22.87
C GLY A 179 -3.80 16.31 22.44
N LEU A 180 -2.66 15.61 22.41
CA LEU A 180 -2.55 14.20 21.97
C LEU A 180 -2.59 13.21 23.13
N LEU A 181 -2.68 13.68 24.39
CA LEU A 181 -2.86 12.85 25.58
C LEU A 181 -4.32 12.87 26.04
N ASN A 182 -4.80 11.70 26.49
CA ASN A 182 -6.12 11.61 27.13
C ASN A 182 -6.02 12.01 28.59
N GLU A 183 -6.66 13.12 29.02
CA GLU A 183 -6.78 13.55 30.38
C GLU A 183 -7.82 12.74 31.20
N ARG A 184 -8.01 11.46 30.93
CA ARG A 184 -8.94 10.62 31.68
C ARG A 184 -8.19 9.69 32.63
N GLU A 185 -7.61 10.24 33.71
CA GLU A 185 -7.40 9.50 34.95
C GLU A 185 -7.09 10.47 36.09
N SER A 186 -8.14 11.06 36.61
CA SER A 186 -8.15 11.59 37.99
C SER A 186 -9.60 11.61 38.49
N SER A 187 -10.07 10.45 38.97
CA SER A 187 -11.16 10.33 39.95
C SER A 187 -11.00 9.03 40.70
#